data_9b936ed4b9a22053b9128620cc11b1f8
#
_entry.id   9b936ed4b9a22053b9128620cc11b1f8
#
_cell.length_a   1.000
_cell.length_b   1.000
_cell.length_c   1.000
_cell.angle_alpha   90.00
_cell.angle_beta   90.00
_cell.angle_gamma   90.00
#
_symmetry.space_group_name_H-M   'P 1'
#
loop_
_entity.id
_entity.type
_entity.pdbx_description
1 polymer ?
#
loop_
_entity_poly.entity_id
_entity_poly.type
_entity_poly.pdbx_seq_one_letter_code
_entity_poly.pdbx_strand_id
1 'polypeptide(L)'
;LGQDWVEDTASFGTVTIGCARLQACVHHLERSFAERPLRKTAQSGNFLVAVPEGAQHTLGAVVLAAQLRQAGAVVKLVLDASAEHMSKRVKSEQFQAVLISASIGQNIESLRQFVQASRDRENQSNVIVGGSLLSVQSDLNARVGADAATNKWQEAIKLGLRGLPCRQVAL
;
A
#
# COMPACT_ATOMS: atom_id res chain seq x y z
N LEU A 1 16.11 12.24 -6.79
CA LEU A 1 15.23 12.27 -7.98
C LEU A 1 14.01 13.19 -7.79
N GLY A 2 13.24 13.04 -6.71
CA GLY A 2 12.07 13.91 -6.49
C GLY A 2 12.47 15.35 -6.13
N GLN A 3 13.47 15.49 -5.29
CA GLN A 3 14.01 16.79 -4.88
C GLN A 3 14.70 17.50 -6.04
N ASP A 4 15.51 16.79 -6.82
CA ASP A 4 16.18 17.31 -8.00
C ASP A 4 15.20 17.81 -9.07
N TRP A 5 13.98 17.21 -9.14
CA TRP A 5 12.93 17.67 -10.03
C TRP A 5 12.25 18.95 -9.51
N VAL A 6 12.00 19.03 -8.20
CA VAL A 6 11.43 20.23 -7.57
C VAL A 6 12.40 21.41 -7.70
N GLU A 7 13.70 21.15 -7.66
CA GLU A 7 14.78 22.15 -7.82
C GLU A 7 15.14 22.41 -9.30
N ASP A 8 14.36 21.83 -10.25
CA ASP A 8 14.54 21.96 -11.71
C ASP A 8 15.94 21.52 -12.22
N THR A 9 16.61 20.66 -11.44
CA THR A 9 17.94 20.11 -11.76
C THR A 9 17.87 18.81 -12.54
N ALA A 10 16.68 18.16 -12.60
CA ALA A 10 16.44 16.93 -13.36
C ALA A 10 15.23 17.07 -14.27
N SER A 11 15.39 16.68 -15.56
CA SER A 11 14.28 16.70 -16.51
C SER A 11 13.21 15.65 -16.16
N PHE A 12 11.96 15.89 -16.58
CA PHE A 12 10.86 14.92 -16.46
C PHE A 12 11.25 13.52 -16.98
N GLY A 13 11.92 13.45 -18.13
CA GLY A 13 12.40 12.20 -18.70
C GLY A 13 13.40 11.49 -17.80
N THR A 14 14.32 12.22 -17.19
CA THR A 14 15.31 11.65 -16.25
C THR A 14 14.63 11.04 -15.03
N VAL A 15 13.64 11.74 -14.43
CA VAL A 15 12.89 11.26 -13.27
C VAL A 15 12.06 10.03 -13.64
N THR A 16 11.36 10.06 -14.77
CA THR A 16 10.53 8.95 -15.25
C THR A 16 11.36 7.69 -15.50
N ILE A 17 12.49 7.82 -16.21
CA ILE A 17 13.39 6.69 -16.46
C ILE A 17 14.00 6.18 -15.14
N GLY A 18 14.39 7.08 -14.25
CA GLY A 18 14.92 6.72 -12.93
C GLY A 18 13.91 5.92 -12.11
N CYS A 19 12.66 6.36 -12.04
CA CYS A 19 11.58 5.64 -11.36
C CYS A 19 11.31 4.27 -11.98
N ALA A 20 11.25 4.17 -13.31
CA ALA A 20 11.07 2.89 -14.00
C ALA A 20 12.20 1.91 -13.72
N ARG A 21 13.46 2.37 -13.71
CA ARG A 21 14.62 1.54 -13.34
C ARG A 21 14.57 1.07 -11.90
N LEU A 22 14.19 1.94 -10.94
CA LEU A 22 14.02 1.57 -9.56
C LEU A 22 12.93 0.53 -9.37
N GLN A 23 11.79 0.67 -10.06
CA GLN A 23 10.74 -0.35 -10.06
C GLN A 23 11.25 -1.69 -10.60
N ALA A 24 11.99 -1.68 -11.71
CA ALA A 24 12.59 -2.90 -12.28
C ALA A 24 13.59 -3.56 -11.30
N CYS A 25 14.40 -2.77 -10.59
CA CYS A 25 15.30 -3.28 -9.55
C CYS A 25 14.51 -3.94 -8.39
N VAL A 26 13.42 -3.31 -7.93
CA VAL A 26 12.58 -3.89 -6.87
C VAL A 26 11.99 -5.22 -7.32
N HIS A 27 11.44 -5.31 -8.54
CA HIS A 27 10.92 -6.57 -9.08
C HIS A 27 11.99 -7.64 -9.27
N HIS A 28 13.21 -7.25 -9.64
CA HIS A 28 14.34 -8.21 -9.72
C HIS A 28 14.71 -8.76 -8.35
N LEU A 29 14.78 -7.90 -7.34
CA LEU A 29 15.04 -8.30 -5.96
C LEU A 29 13.93 -9.21 -5.41
N GLU A 30 12.65 -8.90 -5.68
CA GLU A 30 11.53 -9.76 -5.27
C GLU A 30 11.68 -11.19 -5.81
N ARG A 31 12.04 -11.34 -7.10
CA ARG A 31 12.28 -12.67 -7.68
C ARG A 31 13.43 -13.40 -7.01
N SER A 32 14.54 -12.71 -6.75
CA SER A 32 15.69 -13.29 -6.06
C SER A 32 15.39 -13.73 -4.63
N PHE A 33 14.43 -13.06 -3.96
CA PHE A 33 13.97 -13.44 -2.62
C PHE A 33 12.92 -14.56 -2.66
N ALA A 34 12.11 -14.66 -3.72
CA ALA A 34 11.11 -15.72 -3.88
C ALA A 34 11.74 -17.12 -3.98
N GLU A 35 13.00 -17.21 -4.42
CA GLU A 35 13.78 -18.45 -4.47
C GLU A 35 14.31 -18.88 -3.09
N ARG A 36 14.25 -18.03 -2.08
CA ARG A 36 14.62 -18.39 -0.70
C ARG A 36 13.39 -18.92 0.02
N PRO A 37 13.47 -20.09 0.71
CA PRO A 37 12.34 -20.57 1.50
C PRO A 37 11.99 -19.52 2.55
N LEU A 38 10.85 -18.86 2.33
CA LEU A 38 10.31 -17.90 3.28
C LEU A 38 10.09 -18.64 4.60
N ARG A 39 10.73 -18.22 5.68
CA ARG A 39 10.31 -18.60 7.01
C ARG A 39 8.87 -18.12 7.14
N LYS A 40 7.91 -19.04 7.14
CA LYS A 40 6.54 -18.77 7.55
C LYS A 40 6.60 -18.32 9.01
N THR A 41 6.81 -17.03 9.23
CA THR A 41 6.64 -16.45 10.55
C THR A 41 5.14 -16.33 10.80
N ALA A 42 4.71 -16.40 12.06
CA ALA A 42 3.30 -16.33 12.47
C ALA A 42 2.59 -14.99 12.10
N GLN A 43 3.19 -14.16 11.29
CA GLN A 43 2.71 -12.87 10.79
C GLN A 43 2.27 -12.90 9.32
N SER A 44 1.95 -14.09 8.79
CA SER A 44 1.50 -14.24 7.40
C SER A 44 0.06 -13.72 7.25
N GLY A 45 -0.09 -12.42 6.99
CA GLY A 45 -1.37 -11.78 6.66
C GLY A 45 -1.57 -11.69 5.15
N ASN A 46 -2.82 -11.55 4.72
CA ASN A 46 -3.19 -11.23 3.34
C ASN A 46 -3.48 -9.71 3.26
N PHE A 47 -2.65 -8.98 2.53
CA PHE A 47 -2.72 -7.53 2.42
C PHE A 47 -3.04 -7.11 0.98
N LEU A 48 -3.85 -6.08 0.85
CA LEU A 48 -4.06 -5.37 -0.40
C LEU A 48 -3.35 -4.02 -0.33
N VAL A 49 -2.38 -3.78 -1.20
CA VAL A 49 -1.75 -2.47 -1.38
C VAL A 49 -2.39 -1.80 -2.59
N ALA A 50 -2.97 -0.64 -2.42
CA ALA A 50 -3.68 0.07 -3.46
C ALA A 50 -3.16 1.49 -3.67
N VAL A 51 -3.07 1.90 -4.93
CA VAL A 51 -2.80 3.27 -5.35
C VAL A 51 -4.05 3.78 -6.06
N PRO A 52 -4.67 4.87 -5.58
CA PRO A 52 -5.84 5.46 -6.22
C PRO A 52 -5.57 5.90 -7.66
N GLU A 53 -6.61 5.89 -8.49
CA GLU A 53 -6.60 6.34 -9.87
C GLU A 53 -6.06 7.78 -9.99
N GLY A 54 -5.23 8.02 -11.00
CA GLY A 54 -4.60 9.30 -11.27
C GLY A 54 -3.44 9.68 -10.35
N ALA A 55 -3.08 8.83 -9.38
CA ALA A 55 -1.91 9.05 -8.55
C ALA A 55 -0.61 8.75 -9.32
N GLN A 56 0.25 9.76 -9.45
CA GLN A 56 1.47 9.67 -10.27
C GLN A 56 2.64 8.97 -9.57
N HIS A 57 2.57 8.76 -8.25
CA HIS A 57 3.68 8.22 -7.46
C HIS A 57 3.39 6.78 -6.99
N THR A 58 3.76 5.80 -7.82
CA THR A 58 3.52 4.37 -7.55
C THR A 58 4.69 3.65 -6.90
N LEU A 59 5.92 4.20 -6.98
CA LEU A 59 7.13 3.55 -6.50
C LEU A 59 7.05 3.18 -5.01
N GLY A 60 6.51 4.07 -4.17
CA GLY A 60 6.35 3.82 -2.73
C GLY A 60 5.47 2.59 -2.44
N ALA A 61 4.38 2.42 -3.20
CA ALA A 61 3.50 1.26 -3.08
C ALA A 61 4.18 -0.04 -3.53
N VAL A 62 4.98 0.01 -4.61
CA VAL A 62 5.77 -1.14 -5.08
C VAL A 62 6.79 -1.57 -4.04
N VAL A 63 7.54 -0.62 -3.47
CA VAL A 63 8.51 -0.88 -2.40
C VAL A 63 7.82 -1.45 -1.15
N LEU A 64 6.70 -0.87 -0.74
CA LEU A 64 5.91 -1.37 0.39
C LEU A 64 5.48 -2.82 0.16
N ALA A 65 4.93 -3.13 -1.02
CA ALA A 65 4.50 -4.49 -1.35
C ALA A 65 5.67 -5.49 -1.29
N ALA A 66 6.85 -5.10 -1.80
CA ALA A 66 8.07 -5.91 -1.74
C ALA A 66 8.51 -6.16 -0.28
N GLN A 67 8.52 -5.14 0.57
CA GLN A 67 8.88 -5.25 1.98
C GLN A 67 7.94 -6.15 2.76
N LEU A 68 6.63 -6.04 2.52
CA LEU A 68 5.62 -6.89 3.14
C LEU A 68 5.79 -8.36 2.71
N ARG A 69 6.02 -8.62 1.42
CA ARG A 69 6.28 -9.97 0.90
C ARG A 69 7.57 -10.55 1.50
N GLN A 70 8.63 -9.76 1.60
CA GLN A 70 9.87 -10.17 2.25
C GLN A 70 9.67 -10.53 3.73
N ALA A 71 8.73 -9.87 4.41
CA ALA A 71 8.32 -10.20 5.78
C ALA A 71 7.41 -11.44 5.88
N GLY A 72 7.08 -12.09 4.75
CA GLY A 72 6.27 -13.31 4.71
C GLY A 72 4.77 -13.08 4.50
N ALA A 73 4.34 -11.84 4.24
CA ALA A 73 2.94 -11.56 3.95
C ALA A 73 2.55 -11.93 2.51
N VAL A 74 1.30 -12.34 2.32
CA VAL A 74 0.69 -12.44 0.99
C VAL A 74 0.21 -11.04 0.60
N VAL A 75 0.67 -10.52 -0.53
CA VAL A 75 0.37 -9.13 -0.92
C VAL A 75 -0.12 -9.07 -2.36
N LYS A 76 -1.30 -8.49 -2.52
CA LYS A 76 -1.79 -8.01 -3.81
C LYS A 76 -1.50 -6.52 -3.94
N LEU A 77 -0.99 -6.13 -5.09
CA LEU A 77 -0.73 -4.73 -5.44
C LEU A 77 -1.65 -4.33 -6.59
N VAL A 78 -2.41 -3.27 -6.40
CA VAL A 78 -3.28 -2.68 -7.42
C VAL A 78 -2.88 -1.22 -7.60
N LEU A 79 -2.45 -0.89 -8.80
CA LEU A 79 -2.09 0.47 -9.20
C LEU A 79 -3.24 1.07 -10.01
N ASP A 80 -3.41 2.38 -9.93
CA ASP A 80 -4.42 3.12 -10.69
C ASP A 80 -5.84 2.57 -10.51
N ALA A 81 -6.22 2.33 -9.25
CA ALA A 81 -7.50 1.72 -8.90
C ALA A 81 -8.60 2.78 -8.74
N SER A 82 -9.74 2.58 -9.38
CA SER A 82 -10.96 3.35 -9.09
C SER A 82 -11.63 2.87 -7.80
N ALA A 83 -12.46 3.70 -7.19
CA ALA A 83 -13.25 3.35 -6.01
C ALA A 83 -14.17 2.14 -6.29
N GLU A 84 -14.75 2.06 -7.50
CA GLU A 84 -15.58 0.93 -7.91
C GLU A 84 -14.79 -0.38 -7.98
N HIS A 85 -13.58 -0.33 -8.57
CA HIS A 85 -12.68 -1.48 -8.62
C HIS A 85 -12.35 -1.97 -7.21
N MET A 86 -12.03 -1.05 -6.29
CA MET A 86 -11.73 -1.40 -4.89
C MET A 86 -12.90 -2.06 -4.19
N SER A 87 -14.12 -1.50 -4.34
CA SER A 87 -15.31 -2.08 -3.74
C SER A 87 -15.59 -3.51 -4.22
N LYS A 88 -15.39 -3.79 -5.51
CA LYS A 88 -15.51 -5.15 -6.05
C LYS A 88 -14.43 -6.08 -5.49
N ARG A 89 -13.20 -5.60 -5.43
CA ARG A 89 -12.04 -6.39 -4.99
C ARG A 89 -12.15 -6.82 -3.53
N VAL A 90 -12.47 -5.91 -2.62
CA VAL A 90 -12.56 -6.23 -1.19
C VAL A 90 -13.74 -7.14 -0.85
N LYS A 91 -14.79 -7.14 -1.67
CA LYS A 91 -15.92 -8.07 -1.54
C LYS A 91 -15.63 -9.47 -2.09
N SER A 92 -14.79 -9.56 -3.13
CA SER A 92 -14.47 -10.84 -3.78
C SER A 92 -13.36 -11.62 -3.08
N GLU A 93 -12.56 -10.96 -2.26
CA GLU A 93 -11.39 -11.55 -1.62
C GLU A 93 -11.23 -11.03 -0.19
N GLN A 94 -10.80 -11.92 0.72
CA GLN A 94 -10.59 -11.58 2.12
C GLN A 94 -9.18 -11.02 2.33
N PHE A 95 -9.10 -9.79 2.86
CA PHE A 95 -7.86 -9.15 3.26
C PHE A 95 -7.90 -8.83 4.75
N GLN A 96 -6.77 -8.99 5.46
CA GLN A 96 -6.63 -8.51 6.83
C GLN A 96 -6.51 -7.00 6.88
N ALA A 97 -5.85 -6.41 5.90
CA ALA A 97 -5.82 -4.96 5.77
C ALA A 97 -5.70 -4.52 4.32
N VAL A 98 -6.23 -3.33 4.06
CA VAL A 98 -6.04 -2.56 2.84
C VAL A 98 -5.12 -1.38 3.15
N LEU A 99 -3.99 -1.32 2.47
CA LEU A 99 -2.97 -0.28 2.61
C LEU A 99 -3.07 0.66 1.41
N ILE A 100 -3.40 1.92 1.64
CA ILE A 100 -3.61 2.91 0.59
C ILE A 100 -2.42 3.86 0.55
N SER A 101 -1.76 3.94 -0.61
CA SER A 101 -0.67 4.88 -0.85
C SER A 101 -1.21 6.19 -1.41
N ALA A 102 -1.20 7.22 -0.58
CA ALA A 102 -1.68 8.56 -0.93
C ALA A 102 -0.52 9.50 -1.26
N SER A 103 -0.64 10.23 -2.37
CA SER A 103 0.38 11.16 -2.86
C SER A 103 0.01 12.62 -2.59
N ILE A 104 1.02 13.48 -2.39
CA ILE A 104 0.83 14.92 -2.36
C ILE A 104 0.10 15.35 -3.63
N GLY A 105 -0.87 16.27 -3.48
CA GLY A 105 -1.70 16.76 -4.59
C GLY A 105 -2.99 15.98 -4.81
N GLN A 106 -3.20 14.83 -4.16
CA GLN A 106 -4.48 14.13 -4.23
C GLN A 106 -5.59 14.91 -3.50
N ASN A 107 -6.78 14.90 -4.10
CA ASN A 107 -7.97 15.48 -3.49
C ASN A 107 -8.42 14.63 -2.29
N ILE A 108 -8.57 15.28 -1.13
CA ILE A 108 -8.95 14.60 0.12
C ILE A 108 -10.32 13.95 0.03
N GLU A 109 -11.29 14.58 -0.64
CA GLU A 109 -12.63 14.02 -0.75
C GLU A 109 -12.64 12.78 -1.64
N SER A 110 -11.92 12.79 -2.77
CA SER A 110 -11.73 11.62 -3.62
C SER A 110 -11.03 10.48 -2.87
N LEU A 111 -10.01 10.83 -2.06
CA LEU A 111 -9.32 9.85 -1.23
C LEU A 111 -10.23 9.27 -0.14
N ARG A 112 -11.10 10.09 0.47
CA ARG A 112 -12.12 9.63 1.42
C ARG A 112 -13.09 8.63 0.79
N GLN A 113 -13.59 8.92 -0.41
CA GLN A 113 -14.46 8.01 -1.16
C GLN A 113 -13.75 6.69 -1.48
N PHE A 114 -12.48 6.75 -1.86
CA PHE A 114 -11.65 5.58 -2.11
C PHE A 114 -11.45 4.73 -0.84
N VAL A 115 -11.18 5.36 0.32
CA VAL A 115 -11.09 4.70 1.63
C VAL A 115 -12.41 4.02 1.97
N GLN A 116 -13.55 4.68 1.79
CA GLN A 116 -14.86 4.10 2.05
C GLN A 116 -15.15 2.90 1.14
N ALA A 117 -14.81 3.00 -0.15
CA ALA A 117 -14.95 1.91 -1.11
C ALA A 117 -14.03 0.71 -0.80
N SER A 118 -12.92 0.97 -0.11
CA SER A 118 -11.94 -0.05 0.30
C SER A 118 -12.33 -0.78 1.58
N ARG A 119 -13.45 -0.41 2.22
CA ARG A 119 -13.95 -1.10 3.41
C ARG A 119 -14.79 -2.29 3.04
N ASP A 120 -14.46 -3.43 3.63
CA ASP A 120 -15.34 -4.60 3.65
C ASP A 120 -16.06 -4.65 5.01
N ARG A 121 -17.38 -4.49 4.98
CA ARG A 121 -18.21 -4.51 6.19
C ARG A 121 -18.36 -5.90 6.81
N GLU A 122 -18.20 -6.95 6.01
CA GLU A 122 -18.35 -8.34 6.46
C GLU A 122 -17.05 -8.87 7.08
N ASN A 123 -15.89 -8.53 6.49
CA ASN A 123 -14.58 -9.05 6.90
C ASN A 123 -13.81 -8.15 7.86
N GLN A 124 -14.33 -6.95 8.17
CA GLN A 124 -13.72 -5.98 9.10
C GLN A 124 -12.23 -5.70 8.83
N SER A 125 -11.84 -5.64 7.56
CA SER A 125 -10.46 -5.32 7.16
C SER A 125 -10.06 -3.93 7.65
N ASN A 126 -8.87 -3.81 8.24
CA ASN A 126 -8.34 -2.50 8.61
C ASN A 126 -7.91 -1.72 7.35
N VAL A 127 -8.34 -0.47 7.23
CA VAL A 127 -7.90 0.43 6.15
C VAL A 127 -6.85 1.39 6.71
N ILE A 128 -5.65 1.31 6.18
CA ILE A 128 -4.48 2.08 6.63
C ILE A 128 -4.01 2.95 5.49
N VAL A 129 -3.81 4.24 5.73
CA VAL A 129 -3.28 5.17 4.74
C VAL A 129 -1.81 5.51 5.02
N GLY A 130 -1.05 5.70 3.97
CA GLY A 130 0.35 6.14 4.02
C GLY A 130 0.73 6.87 2.74
N GLY A 131 2.03 7.07 2.53
CA GLY A 131 2.55 7.73 1.35
C GLY A 131 2.95 9.18 1.60
N SER A 132 3.34 9.89 0.54
CA SER A 132 3.91 11.24 0.66
C SER A 132 2.93 12.27 1.23
N LEU A 133 1.61 12.09 1.05
CA LEU A 133 0.61 12.97 1.63
C LEU A 133 0.64 12.98 3.15
N LEU A 134 0.96 11.87 3.80
CA LEU A 134 1.09 11.77 5.26
C LEU A 134 2.23 12.64 5.81
N SER A 135 3.26 12.92 5.01
CA SER A 135 4.37 13.78 5.42
C SER A 135 3.97 15.26 5.62
N VAL A 136 2.88 15.68 4.97
CA VAL A 136 2.36 17.07 5.04
C VAL A 136 1.02 17.18 5.77
N GLN A 137 0.36 16.06 6.04
CA GLN A 137 -0.93 15.97 6.73
C GLN A 137 -0.91 14.83 7.75
N SER A 138 -0.46 15.14 8.97
CA SER A 138 -0.29 14.14 10.05
C SER A 138 -1.62 13.52 10.55
N ASP A 139 -2.75 14.23 10.37
CA ASP A 139 -4.10 13.81 10.72
C ASP A 139 -4.86 13.12 9.57
N LEU A 140 -4.13 12.64 8.55
CA LEU A 140 -4.68 12.11 7.30
C LEU A 140 -5.73 11.01 7.54
N ASN A 141 -5.47 10.08 8.47
CA ASN A 141 -6.41 9.01 8.78
C ASN A 141 -7.79 9.54 9.24
N ALA A 142 -7.81 10.52 10.12
CA ALA A 142 -9.05 11.14 10.60
C ALA A 142 -9.79 11.86 9.45
N ARG A 143 -9.05 12.57 8.59
CA ARG A 143 -9.62 13.33 7.48
C ARG A 143 -10.26 12.45 6.40
N VAL A 144 -9.69 11.29 6.13
CA VAL A 144 -10.20 10.37 5.09
C VAL A 144 -11.04 9.22 5.67
N GLY A 145 -11.12 9.10 6.99
CA GLY A 145 -11.87 8.04 7.65
C GLY A 145 -11.18 6.68 7.61
N ALA A 146 -9.85 6.64 7.56
CA ALA A 146 -9.06 5.42 7.69
C ALA A 146 -8.84 5.04 9.16
N ASP A 147 -8.58 3.77 9.44
CA ASP A 147 -8.42 3.27 10.81
C ASP A 147 -7.06 3.67 11.39
N ALA A 148 -6.05 3.85 10.54
CA ALA A 148 -4.72 4.31 10.95
C ALA A 148 -3.97 4.97 9.79
N ALA A 149 -2.84 5.62 10.13
CA ALA A 149 -1.91 6.15 9.14
C ALA A 149 -0.47 5.83 9.52
N THR A 150 0.35 5.37 8.56
CA THR A 150 1.77 5.13 8.79
C THR A 150 2.55 5.05 7.47
N ASN A 151 3.82 5.49 7.51
CA ASN A 151 4.79 5.29 6.44
C ASN A 151 5.80 4.16 6.76
N LYS A 152 5.62 3.46 7.89
CA LYS A 152 6.51 2.37 8.32
C LYS A 152 5.84 1.02 8.03
N TRP A 153 6.44 0.22 7.16
CA TRP A 153 5.88 -1.09 6.78
C TRP A 153 5.73 -2.05 7.97
N GLN A 154 6.64 -2.00 8.96
CA GLN A 154 6.55 -2.83 10.18
C GLN A 154 5.31 -2.48 11.01
N GLU A 155 5.00 -1.20 11.07
CA GLU A 155 3.81 -0.70 11.77
C GLU A 155 2.54 -1.04 11.00
N ALA A 156 2.56 -0.94 9.67
CA ALA A 156 1.45 -1.33 8.82
C ALA A 156 1.06 -2.81 9.03
N ILE A 157 2.03 -3.72 9.15
CA ILE A 157 1.75 -5.13 9.50
C ILE A 157 1.08 -5.22 10.87
N LYS A 158 1.64 -4.57 11.89
CA LYS A 158 1.09 -4.63 13.26
C LYS A 158 -0.33 -4.08 13.33
N LEU A 159 -0.59 -2.98 12.64
CA LEU A 159 -1.91 -2.35 12.57
C LEU A 159 -2.89 -3.21 11.77
N GLY A 160 -2.45 -3.78 10.65
CA GLY A 160 -3.28 -4.63 9.80
C GLY A 160 -3.70 -5.94 10.48
N LEU A 161 -2.89 -6.46 11.37
CA LEU A 161 -3.20 -7.69 12.12
C LEU A 161 -3.95 -7.44 13.44
N ARG A 162 -4.13 -6.19 13.87
CA ARG A 162 -4.91 -5.84 15.07
C ARG A 162 -6.40 -6.07 14.81
N GLY A 163 -7.04 -6.81 15.70
CA GLY A 163 -8.50 -6.99 15.71
C GLY A 163 -8.99 -8.29 15.06
N LEU A 164 -8.11 -9.11 14.50
CA LEU A 164 -8.52 -10.44 14.04
C LEU A 164 -8.48 -11.44 15.22
N PRO A 165 -9.56 -12.19 15.46
CA PRO A 165 -9.47 -13.37 16.32
C PRO A 165 -8.42 -14.30 15.71
N CYS A 166 -7.54 -14.82 16.56
CA CYS A 166 -6.53 -15.81 16.19
C CYS A 166 -7.26 -17.04 15.61
N ARG A 167 -7.53 -17.06 14.31
CA ARG A 167 -7.98 -18.27 13.64
C ARG A 167 -6.77 -19.19 13.58
N GLN A 168 -6.76 -20.18 14.47
CA GLN A 168 -5.90 -21.34 14.36
C GLN A 168 -6.02 -21.87 12.93
N VAL A 169 -4.93 -21.79 12.19
CA VAL A 169 -4.80 -22.53 10.92
C VAL A 169 -4.79 -23.99 11.34
N ALA A 170 -5.90 -24.70 11.10
CA ALA A 170 -5.94 -26.14 11.19
C ALA A 170 -4.94 -26.69 10.18
N LEU A 171 -3.99 -27.47 10.66
CA LEU A 171 -3.01 -28.25 9.89
C LEU A 171 -3.71 -29.27 8.99
#